data_bdd0f3ac14c577c631290c883da47221
#
_entry.id   bdd0f3ac14c577c631290c883da47221
#
_cell.length_a   1.000
_cell.length_b   1.000
_cell.length_c   1.000
_cell.angle_alpha   90.00
_cell.angle_beta   90.00
_cell.angle_gamma   90.00
#
_symmetry.space_group_name_H-M   'P 1'
#
loop_
_entity.id
_entity.type
_entity.pdbx_description
1 polymer ?
#
loop_
_entity_poly.entity_id
_entity_poly.type
_entity_poly.pdbx_seq_one_letter_code
_entity_poly.pdbx_strand_id
1 'polypeptide(L)'
;MVTTIGFLGNLAAAVVFVYAAIAGNGSVDCSLVGIAGLVLILSSLFDMLDGQVARLGNMQSTFGAMYDSVLDRYSELVTLGGICYMLMEGGYFVGSVITFAALVGSLMVSYVRARAEGLGIECKVGLMQRPERVVVTCLGAIACGIYGSNAETPAFDPMLIVIVAMGLIALLANITAFVRIAHCRKQLENEK
;
A
#
# COMPACT_ATOMS: atom_id res chain seq x y z
N MET A 1 -5.35 15.02 -14.43
CA MET A 1 -5.20 15.97 -13.30
C MET A 1 -5.58 15.33 -11.96
N VAL A 2 -6.58 14.52 -11.88
CA VAL A 2 -7.10 14.01 -10.61
C VAL A 2 -6.24 12.88 -10.04
N THR A 3 -5.70 11.97 -10.85
CA THR A 3 -4.69 10.96 -10.45
C THR A 3 -3.50 11.60 -9.71
N THR A 4 -3.12 12.83 -10.09
CA THR A 4 -2.05 13.58 -9.41
C THR A 4 -2.47 14.02 -8.01
N ILE A 5 -3.76 14.31 -7.79
CA ILE A 5 -4.30 14.69 -6.47
C ILE A 5 -4.27 13.48 -5.53
N GLY A 6 -4.69 12.30 -6.01
CA GLY A 6 -4.58 11.05 -5.25
C GLY A 6 -3.13 10.76 -4.85
N PHE A 7 -2.18 10.92 -5.76
CA PHE A 7 -0.75 10.78 -5.44
C PHE A 7 -0.27 11.79 -4.39
N LEU A 8 -0.64 13.07 -4.50
CA LEU A 8 -0.27 14.08 -3.50
C LEU A 8 -0.87 13.77 -2.12
N GLY A 9 -2.08 13.22 -2.07
CA GLY A 9 -2.68 12.78 -0.82
C GLY A 9 -1.94 11.58 -0.19
N ASN A 10 -1.50 10.61 -1.01
CA ASN A 10 -0.66 9.49 -0.54
C ASN A 10 0.71 9.99 -0.05
N LEU A 11 1.29 10.97 -0.73
CA LEU A 11 2.54 11.62 -0.31
C LEU A 11 2.34 12.33 1.05
N ALA A 12 1.23 13.05 1.21
CA ALA A 12 0.90 13.69 2.49
C ALA A 12 0.74 12.65 3.62
N ALA A 13 0.06 11.53 3.37
CA ALA A 13 -0.06 10.45 4.34
C ALA A 13 1.32 9.89 4.74
N ALA A 14 2.22 9.68 3.77
CA ALA A 14 3.59 9.22 4.03
C ALA A 14 4.38 10.22 4.89
N VAL A 15 4.25 11.52 4.62
CA VAL A 15 4.87 12.58 5.44
C VAL A 15 4.32 12.55 6.87
N VAL A 16 3.01 12.32 7.06
CA VAL A 16 2.42 12.21 8.41
C VAL A 16 2.94 10.96 9.13
N PHE A 17 3.11 9.81 8.45
CA PHE A 17 3.76 8.64 9.05
C PHE A 17 5.19 8.95 9.52
N VAL A 18 5.98 9.59 8.67
CA VAL A 18 7.35 10.00 9.04
C VAL A 18 7.33 10.97 10.24
N TYR A 19 6.42 11.94 10.21
CA TYR A 19 6.28 12.93 11.28
C TYR A 19 5.83 12.30 12.61
N ALA A 20 5.01 11.25 12.59
CA ALA A 20 4.58 10.52 13.78
C ALA A 20 5.76 9.92 14.57
N ALA A 21 6.81 9.48 13.89
CA ALA A 21 8.02 9.00 14.55
C ALA A 21 8.87 10.15 15.12
N ILE A 22 8.97 11.28 14.41
CA ILE A 22 9.77 12.44 14.83
C ILE A 22 9.11 13.16 16.02
N ALA A 23 7.79 13.34 15.96
CA ALA A 23 7.04 14.07 16.99
C ALA A 23 6.97 13.32 18.34
N GLY A 24 7.09 12.01 18.33
CA GLY A 24 6.99 11.17 19.52
C GLY A 24 8.22 11.15 20.43
N ASN A 25 9.32 11.89 20.09
CA ASN A 25 10.52 12.00 20.94
C ASN A 25 11.04 10.67 21.49
N GLY A 26 11.20 9.67 20.62
CA GLY A 26 11.68 8.34 20.97
C GLY A 26 10.58 7.27 21.10
N SER A 27 9.33 7.65 20.88
CA SER A 27 8.19 6.74 20.66
C SER A 27 7.42 7.20 19.42
N VAL A 28 6.56 6.35 18.86
CA VAL A 28 5.70 6.75 17.73
C VAL A 28 4.39 7.32 18.26
N ASP A 29 3.99 8.50 17.76
CA ASP A 29 2.68 9.08 18.09
C ASP A 29 1.56 8.33 17.35
N CYS A 30 0.84 7.48 18.09
CA CYS A 30 -0.26 6.67 17.56
C CYS A 30 -1.41 7.52 16.98
N SER A 31 -1.67 8.71 17.53
CA SER A 31 -2.73 9.61 17.02
C SER A 31 -2.40 10.05 15.60
N LEU A 32 -1.15 10.43 15.34
CA LEU A 32 -0.67 10.81 14.02
C LEU A 32 -0.69 9.62 13.05
N VAL A 33 -0.38 8.40 13.52
CA VAL A 33 -0.51 7.18 12.71
C VAL A 33 -1.97 6.98 12.26
N GLY A 34 -2.93 7.16 13.17
CA GLY A 34 -4.36 7.10 12.85
C GLY A 34 -4.78 8.17 11.83
N ILE A 35 -4.30 9.40 11.99
CA ILE A 35 -4.54 10.51 11.05
C ILE A 35 -3.94 10.18 9.67
N ALA A 36 -2.74 9.65 9.60
CA ALA A 36 -2.13 9.20 8.35
C ALA A 36 -2.99 8.14 7.64
N GLY A 37 -3.55 7.19 8.39
CA GLY A 37 -4.50 6.20 7.87
C GLY A 37 -5.78 6.82 7.32
N LEU A 38 -6.33 7.84 7.98
CA LEU A 38 -7.49 8.60 7.49
C LEU A 38 -7.17 9.39 6.21
N VAL A 39 -6.04 10.05 6.15
CA VAL A 39 -5.59 10.75 4.93
C VAL A 39 -5.42 9.76 3.78
N LEU A 40 -4.83 8.61 4.04
CA LEU A 40 -4.61 7.57 3.05
C LEU A 40 -5.93 7.01 2.48
N ILE A 41 -6.94 6.73 3.32
CA ILE A 41 -8.23 6.22 2.84
C ILE A 41 -8.99 7.28 2.04
N LEU A 42 -8.98 8.54 2.49
CA LEU A 42 -9.60 9.64 1.74
C LEU A 42 -8.94 9.81 0.37
N SER A 43 -7.61 9.82 0.30
CA SER A 43 -6.86 9.92 -0.97
C SER A 43 -7.20 8.77 -1.93
N SER A 44 -7.30 7.55 -1.39
CA SER A 44 -7.64 6.36 -2.19
C SER A 44 -9.08 6.37 -2.68
N LEU A 45 -10.02 6.93 -1.91
CA LEU A 45 -11.41 7.13 -2.35
C LEU A 45 -11.50 8.14 -3.49
N PHE A 46 -10.78 9.27 -3.39
CA PHE A 46 -10.70 10.23 -4.50
C PHE A 46 -10.15 9.58 -5.77
N ASP A 47 -9.05 8.84 -5.67
CA ASP A 47 -8.42 8.13 -6.80
C ASP A 47 -9.40 7.14 -7.47
N MET A 48 -10.18 6.42 -6.66
CA MET A 48 -11.18 5.47 -7.17
C MET A 48 -12.37 6.17 -7.86
N LEU A 49 -12.85 7.29 -7.30
CA LEU A 49 -13.98 8.05 -7.88
C LEU A 49 -13.61 8.64 -9.24
N ASP A 50 -12.39 9.15 -9.37
CA ASP A 50 -11.90 9.73 -10.62
C ASP A 50 -11.74 8.71 -11.73
N GLY A 51 -11.22 7.54 -11.40
CA GLY A 51 -11.14 6.43 -12.35
C GLY A 51 -12.53 6.04 -12.88
N GLN A 52 -13.57 6.09 -12.05
CA GLN A 52 -14.94 5.83 -12.47
C GLN A 52 -15.52 6.95 -13.35
N VAL A 53 -15.31 8.22 -12.98
CA VAL A 53 -15.76 9.37 -13.77
C VAL A 53 -15.09 9.39 -15.14
N ALA A 54 -13.79 9.14 -15.24
CA ALA A 54 -13.07 9.07 -16.50
C ALA A 54 -13.57 7.94 -17.41
N ARG A 55 -13.97 6.79 -16.84
CA ARG A 55 -14.59 5.68 -17.58
C ARG A 55 -15.97 6.04 -18.13
N LEU A 56 -16.83 6.65 -17.31
CA LEU A 56 -18.16 7.06 -17.71
C LEU A 56 -18.15 8.18 -18.76
N GLY A 57 -17.13 9.05 -18.72
CA GLY A 57 -16.99 10.17 -19.67
C GLY A 57 -16.31 9.82 -20.99
N ASN A 58 -15.93 8.54 -21.24
CA ASN A 58 -15.14 8.13 -22.44
C ASN A 58 -13.87 8.98 -22.66
N MET A 59 -13.29 9.55 -21.60
CA MET A 59 -12.09 10.43 -21.65
C MET A 59 -10.79 9.68 -21.40
N GLN A 60 -10.77 8.36 -21.57
CA GLN A 60 -9.57 7.54 -21.35
C GLN A 60 -8.61 7.66 -22.54
N SER A 61 -7.40 8.15 -22.27
CA SER A 61 -6.29 8.03 -23.20
C SER A 61 -5.35 6.90 -22.77
N THR A 62 -4.67 6.27 -23.74
CA THR A 62 -3.68 5.21 -23.48
C THR A 62 -2.54 5.74 -22.59
N PHE A 63 -2.12 6.98 -22.81
CA PHE A 63 -1.12 7.64 -21.97
C PHE A 63 -1.66 7.86 -20.55
N GLY A 64 -2.92 8.29 -20.39
CA GLY A 64 -3.55 8.48 -19.08
C GLY A 64 -3.58 7.19 -18.27
N ALA A 65 -3.94 6.07 -18.88
CA ALA A 65 -3.94 4.76 -18.22
C ALA A 65 -2.53 4.30 -17.79
N MET A 66 -1.52 4.54 -18.62
CA MET A 66 -0.13 4.27 -18.28
C MET A 66 0.34 5.17 -17.12
N TYR A 67 0.06 6.46 -17.20
CA TYR A 67 0.45 7.45 -16.19
C TYR A 67 -0.17 7.14 -14.83
N ASP A 68 -1.48 6.85 -14.79
CA ASP A 68 -2.21 6.41 -13.61
C ASP A 68 -1.56 5.17 -12.99
N SER A 69 -1.30 4.16 -13.82
CA SER A 69 -0.62 2.94 -13.42
C SER A 69 0.76 3.19 -12.78
N VAL A 70 1.52 4.15 -13.27
CA VAL A 70 2.85 4.50 -12.71
C VAL A 70 2.70 5.25 -11.39
N LEU A 71 1.81 6.26 -11.32
CA LEU A 71 1.56 7.01 -10.08
C LEU A 71 1.04 6.13 -8.96
N ASP A 72 0.23 5.14 -9.29
CA ASP A 72 -0.23 4.10 -8.36
C ASP A 72 0.92 3.37 -7.65
N ARG A 73 1.99 3.03 -8.39
CA ARG A 73 3.16 2.37 -7.81
C ARG A 73 3.95 3.34 -6.95
N TYR A 74 4.16 4.56 -7.42
CA TYR A 74 4.81 5.59 -6.61
C TYR A 74 4.06 5.86 -5.31
N SER A 75 2.72 5.99 -5.35
CA SER A 75 1.88 6.15 -4.16
C SER A 75 2.11 5.04 -3.14
N GLU A 76 2.09 3.80 -3.60
CA GLU A 76 2.29 2.64 -2.74
C GLU A 76 3.71 2.58 -2.16
N LEU A 77 4.73 2.81 -2.99
CA LEU A 77 6.13 2.83 -2.57
C LEU A 77 6.39 3.91 -1.52
N VAL A 78 5.88 5.12 -1.74
CA VAL A 78 6.07 6.25 -0.81
C VAL A 78 5.35 5.99 0.50
N THR A 79 4.12 5.47 0.48
CA THR A 79 3.35 5.16 1.70
C THR A 79 4.03 4.07 2.51
N LEU A 80 4.36 2.92 1.91
CA LEU A 80 5.04 1.82 2.61
C LEU A 80 6.46 2.22 3.03
N GLY A 81 7.15 3.05 2.24
CA GLY A 81 8.44 3.64 2.61
C GLY A 81 8.35 4.53 3.85
N GLY A 82 7.31 5.36 3.95
CA GLY A 82 7.02 6.19 5.13
C GLY A 82 6.75 5.35 6.38
N ILE A 83 5.96 4.28 6.25
CA ILE A 83 5.70 3.34 7.36
C ILE A 83 6.99 2.59 7.76
N CYS A 84 7.80 2.17 6.78
CA CYS A 84 9.08 1.51 7.02
C CYS A 84 10.02 2.42 7.83
N TYR A 85 10.15 3.69 7.44
CA TYR A 85 10.93 4.69 8.17
C TYR A 85 10.38 4.93 9.57
N MET A 86 9.07 5.13 9.70
CA MET A 86 8.40 5.32 11.00
C MET A 86 8.69 4.19 11.98
N LEU A 87 8.59 2.94 11.53
CA LEU A 87 8.88 1.78 12.37
C LEU A 87 10.36 1.67 12.71
N MET A 88 11.26 2.02 11.79
CA MET A 88 12.70 2.03 12.04
C MET A 88 13.06 3.04 13.12
N GLU A 89 12.60 4.29 12.97
CA GLU A 89 12.88 5.39 13.91
C GLU A 89 12.25 5.14 15.27
N GLY A 90 11.05 4.53 15.30
CA GLY A 90 10.37 4.13 16.53
C GLY A 90 10.98 2.92 17.27
N GLY A 91 12.10 2.37 16.78
CA GLY A 91 12.77 1.24 17.39
C GLY A 91 12.21 -0.15 17.01
N TYR A 92 11.25 -0.22 16.11
CA TYR A 92 10.63 -1.48 15.64
C TYR A 92 11.37 -2.04 14.43
N PHE A 93 12.64 -2.37 14.58
CA PHE A 93 13.50 -2.86 13.48
C PHE A 93 12.87 -4.04 12.71
N VAL A 94 12.36 -5.06 13.41
CA VAL A 94 11.74 -6.23 12.79
C VAL A 94 10.49 -5.82 11.99
N GLY A 95 9.67 -4.91 12.55
CA GLY A 95 8.50 -4.34 11.86
C GLY A 95 8.88 -3.60 10.59
N SER A 96 9.97 -2.85 10.61
CA SER A 96 10.53 -2.17 9.44
C SER A 96 10.97 -3.16 8.35
N VAL A 97 11.67 -4.23 8.70
CA VAL A 97 12.07 -5.30 7.76
C VAL A 97 10.85 -5.99 7.16
N ILE A 98 9.82 -6.27 7.96
CA ILE A 98 8.54 -6.84 7.49
C ILE A 98 7.87 -5.88 6.49
N THR A 99 7.84 -4.58 6.79
CA THR A 99 7.26 -3.56 5.91
C THR A 99 8.05 -3.44 4.61
N PHE A 100 9.37 -3.55 4.65
CA PHE A 100 10.19 -3.61 3.44
C PHE A 100 9.86 -4.85 2.59
N ALA A 101 9.65 -6.02 3.21
CA ALA A 101 9.21 -7.21 2.49
C ALA A 101 7.79 -7.03 1.88
N ALA A 102 6.88 -6.31 2.57
CA ALA A 102 5.58 -5.93 2.03
C ALA A 102 5.72 -5.03 0.79
N LEU A 103 6.62 -4.04 0.83
CA LEU A 103 6.94 -3.13 -0.28
C LEU A 103 7.46 -3.90 -1.49
N VAL A 104 8.42 -4.80 -1.30
CA VAL A 104 8.96 -5.66 -2.37
C VAL A 104 7.86 -6.54 -2.97
N GLY A 105 7.07 -7.23 -2.15
CA GLY A 105 5.98 -8.07 -2.60
C GLY A 105 4.93 -7.28 -3.40
N SER A 106 4.54 -6.11 -2.92
CA SER A 106 3.59 -5.21 -3.58
C SER A 106 4.06 -4.77 -4.96
N LEU A 107 5.34 -4.39 -5.07
CA LEU A 107 5.95 -4.03 -6.34
C LEU A 107 5.97 -5.23 -7.30
N MET A 108 6.37 -6.41 -6.82
CA MET A 108 6.46 -7.63 -7.63
C MET A 108 5.09 -8.09 -8.14
N VAL A 109 4.02 -8.01 -7.34
CA VAL A 109 2.64 -8.27 -7.81
C VAL A 109 2.29 -7.41 -9.02
N SER A 110 2.60 -6.12 -8.96
CA SER A 110 2.31 -5.16 -10.03
C SER A 110 3.22 -5.39 -11.24
N TYR A 111 4.51 -5.62 -11.01
CA TYR A 111 5.49 -5.88 -12.07
C TYR A 111 5.18 -7.13 -12.87
N VAL A 112 4.93 -8.27 -12.20
CA VAL A 112 4.63 -9.53 -12.88
C VAL A 112 3.39 -9.41 -13.76
N ARG A 113 2.35 -8.69 -13.28
CA ARG A 113 1.16 -8.43 -14.08
C ARG A 113 1.48 -7.60 -15.34
N ALA A 114 2.17 -6.48 -15.18
CA ALA A 114 2.53 -5.61 -16.31
C ALA A 114 3.43 -6.34 -17.33
N ARG A 115 4.34 -7.20 -16.82
CA ARG A 115 5.19 -8.03 -17.68
C ARG A 115 4.41 -9.09 -18.43
N ALA A 116 3.42 -9.73 -17.79
CA ALA A 116 2.55 -10.71 -18.42
C ALA A 116 1.68 -10.06 -19.52
N GLU A 117 1.07 -8.90 -19.23
CA GLU A 117 0.30 -8.12 -20.20
C GLU A 117 1.16 -7.73 -21.43
N GLY A 118 2.43 -7.37 -21.21
CA GLY A 118 3.41 -7.10 -22.29
C GLY A 118 3.82 -8.34 -23.11
N LEU A 119 3.50 -9.54 -22.63
CA LEU A 119 3.67 -10.80 -23.37
C LEU A 119 2.33 -11.33 -23.96
N GLY A 120 1.25 -10.55 -23.88
CA GLY A 120 -0.07 -10.94 -24.35
C GLY A 120 -0.82 -11.88 -23.41
N ILE A 121 -0.32 -12.10 -22.17
CA ILE A 121 -0.92 -13.03 -21.18
C ILE A 121 -1.81 -12.25 -20.23
N GLU A 122 -3.06 -12.68 -20.06
CA GLU A 122 -3.94 -12.15 -19.03
C GLU A 122 -3.56 -12.71 -17.66
N CYS A 123 -3.15 -11.84 -16.72
CA CYS A 123 -2.68 -12.22 -15.39
C CYS A 123 -3.39 -11.41 -14.29
N LYS A 124 -4.68 -11.74 -14.02
CA LYS A 124 -5.50 -11.12 -12.96
C LYS A 124 -5.66 -12.01 -11.72
N VAL A 125 -4.85 -13.05 -11.59
CA VAL A 125 -4.89 -14.01 -10.49
C VAL A 125 -4.22 -13.47 -9.22
N GLY A 126 -4.62 -14.01 -8.07
CA GLY A 126 -4.05 -13.73 -6.76
C GLY A 126 -4.97 -12.93 -5.84
N LEU A 127 -4.79 -13.11 -4.52
CA LEU A 127 -5.68 -12.60 -3.48
C LEU A 127 -5.35 -11.16 -3.06
N MET A 128 -4.06 -10.77 -3.12
CA MET A 128 -3.60 -9.46 -2.59
C MET A 128 -3.32 -8.51 -3.76
N GLN A 129 -4.37 -7.91 -4.29
CA GLN A 129 -4.28 -6.85 -5.29
C GLN A 129 -4.07 -5.49 -4.60
N ARG A 130 -3.99 -4.39 -5.36
CA ARG A 130 -3.74 -3.05 -4.81
C ARG A 130 -4.84 -2.59 -3.83
N PRO A 131 -6.15 -2.70 -4.14
CA PRO A 131 -7.19 -2.24 -3.22
C PRO A 131 -7.13 -2.90 -1.86
N GLU A 132 -6.89 -4.23 -1.82
CA GLU A 132 -6.82 -4.99 -0.58
C GLU A 132 -5.63 -4.53 0.28
N ARG A 133 -4.47 -4.24 -0.33
CA ARG A 133 -3.29 -3.74 0.39
C ARG A 133 -3.53 -2.35 0.98
N VAL A 134 -4.16 -1.46 0.22
CA VAL A 134 -4.53 -0.12 0.71
C VAL A 134 -5.49 -0.22 1.89
N VAL A 135 -6.54 -1.04 1.77
CA VAL A 135 -7.52 -1.24 2.86
C VAL A 135 -6.85 -1.78 4.12
N VAL A 136 -6.00 -2.81 4.01
CA VAL A 136 -5.27 -3.39 5.15
C VAL A 136 -4.36 -2.35 5.80
N THR A 137 -3.65 -1.55 5.02
CA THR A 137 -2.79 -0.47 5.53
C THR A 137 -3.60 0.59 6.27
N CYS A 138 -4.71 1.07 5.68
CA CYS A 138 -5.58 2.07 6.30
C CYS A 138 -6.19 1.56 7.60
N LEU A 139 -6.74 0.35 7.59
CA LEU A 139 -7.36 -0.25 8.78
C LEU A 139 -6.35 -0.47 9.89
N GLY A 140 -5.13 -0.95 9.56
CA GLY A 140 -4.06 -1.12 10.53
C GLY A 140 -3.63 0.19 11.16
N ALA A 141 -3.44 1.25 10.36
CA ALA A 141 -3.07 2.57 10.85
C ALA A 141 -4.17 3.22 11.70
N ILE A 142 -5.42 3.18 11.24
CA ILE A 142 -6.57 3.75 11.99
C ILE A 142 -6.79 2.99 13.30
N ALA A 143 -6.75 1.66 13.28
CA ALA A 143 -6.90 0.84 14.48
C ALA A 143 -5.78 1.11 15.50
N CYS A 144 -4.53 1.26 15.04
CA CYS A 144 -3.41 1.68 15.90
C CYS A 144 -3.68 3.05 16.53
N GLY A 145 -4.13 4.03 15.75
CA GLY A 145 -4.45 5.36 16.24
C GLY A 145 -5.56 5.36 17.28
N ILE A 146 -6.67 4.67 17.01
CA ILE A 146 -7.81 4.56 17.95
C ILE A 146 -7.38 3.86 19.24
N TYR A 147 -6.69 2.72 19.13
CA TYR A 147 -6.29 1.94 20.31
C TYR A 147 -5.25 2.69 21.14
N GLY A 148 -4.22 3.27 20.51
CA GLY A 148 -3.16 3.98 21.21
C GLY A 148 -3.60 5.30 21.85
N SER A 149 -4.65 5.97 21.28
CA SER A 149 -5.16 7.23 21.82
C SER A 149 -6.19 7.07 22.93
N ASN A 150 -6.95 5.96 22.95
CA ASN A 150 -8.04 5.76 23.90
C ASN A 150 -7.67 4.89 25.10
N ALA A 151 -6.61 4.11 25.05
CA ALA A 151 -6.20 3.24 26.13
C ALA A 151 -5.24 3.99 27.08
N GLU A 152 -5.69 4.32 28.29
CA GLU A 152 -4.82 4.89 29.34
C GLU A 152 -3.65 3.95 29.70
N THR A 153 -3.90 2.63 29.68
CA THR A 153 -2.90 1.58 29.83
C THR A 153 -3.17 0.48 28.80
N PRO A 154 -2.58 0.57 27.61
CA PRO A 154 -2.81 -0.42 26.56
C PRO A 154 -2.31 -1.80 26.99
N ALA A 155 -3.11 -2.85 26.77
CA ALA A 155 -2.77 -4.23 27.11
C ALA A 155 -1.57 -4.76 26.29
N PHE A 156 -1.31 -4.17 25.14
CA PHE A 156 -0.16 -4.45 24.26
C PHE A 156 0.25 -3.19 23.51
N ASP A 157 1.44 -3.20 22.94
CA ASP A 157 1.95 -2.08 22.15
C ASP A 157 1.08 -1.83 20.91
N PRO A 158 0.46 -0.64 20.75
CA PRO A 158 -0.38 -0.31 19.60
C PRO A 158 0.31 -0.49 18.25
N MET A 159 1.64 -0.32 18.17
CA MET A 159 2.40 -0.48 16.93
C MET A 159 2.38 -1.91 16.40
N LEU A 160 2.13 -2.92 17.26
CA LEU A 160 1.95 -4.31 16.82
C LEU A 160 0.80 -4.45 15.82
N ILE A 161 -0.24 -3.61 15.90
CA ILE A 161 -1.36 -3.63 14.94
C ILE A 161 -0.86 -3.29 13.54
N VAL A 162 -0.04 -2.25 13.42
CA VAL A 162 0.57 -1.86 12.14
C VAL A 162 1.53 -2.96 11.64
N ILE A 163 2.36 -3.50 12.53
CA ILE A 163 3.33 -4.56 12.18
C ILE A 163 2.61 -5.82 11.68
N VAL A 164 1.51 -6.21 12.32
CA VAL A 164 0.68 -7.36 11.89
C VAL A 164 0.03 -7.08 10.52
N ALA A 165 -0.50 -5.88 10.30
CA ALA A 165 -1.05 -5.48 9.01
C ALA A 165 0.02 -5.54 7.91
N MET A 166 1.22 -5.04 8.16
CA MET A 166 2.36 -5.12 7.23
C MET A 166 2.80 -6.57 7.00
N GLY A 167 2.80 -7.40 8.04
CA GLY A 167 3.09 -8.84 7.95
C GLY A 167 2.12 -9.59 7.05
N LEU A 168 0.83 -9.28 7.18
CA LEU A 168 -0.21 -9.84 6.31
C LEU A 168 0.02 -9.45 4.84
N ILE A 169 0.32 -8.18 4.58
CA ILE A 169 0.63 -7.71 3.23
C ILE A 169 1.91 -8.38 2.71
N ALA A 170 2.98 -8.43 3.52
CA ALA A 170 4.25 -9.05 3.15
C ALA A 170 4.05 -10.51 2.72
N LEU A 171 3.30 -11.28 3.52
CA LEU A 171 3.04 -12.68 3.23
C LEU A 171 2.20 -12.86 1.95
N LEU A 172 1.01 -12.23 1.92
CA LEU A 172 0.03 -12.46 0.85
C LEU A 172 0.44 -11.82 -0.48
N ALA A 173 1.13 -10.67 -0.48
CA ALA A 173 1.63 -10.07 -1.71
C ALA A 173 2.74 -10.92 -2.34
N ASN A 174 3.70 -11.40 -1.56
CA ASN A 174 4.74 -12.29 -2.10
C ASN A 174 4.15 -13.61 -2.60
N ILE A 175 3.23 -14.24 -1.87
CA ILE A 175 2.52 -15.43 -2.36
C ILE A 175 1.80 -15.11 -3.69
N THR A 176 1.11 -13.98 -3.77
CA THR A 176 0.41 -13.55 -5.00
C THR A 176 1.37 -13.37 -6.17
N ALA A 177 2.56 -12.79 -5.94
CA ALA A 177 3.58 -12.64 -6.98
C ALA A 177 4.04 -14.00 -7.52
N PHE A 178 4.33 -14.97 -6.66
CA PHE A 178 4.70 -16.33 -7.08
C PHE A 178 3.57 -17.08 -7.79
N VAL A 179 2.32 -16.95 -7.32
CA VAL A 179 1.13 -17.52 -8.01
C VAL A 179 1.00 -16.95 -9.41
N ARG A 180 1.22 -15.64 -9.60
CA ARG A 180 1.23 -15.01 -10.93
C ARG A 180 2.31 -15.55 -11.83
N ILE A 181 3.53 -15.74 -11.32
CA ILE A 181 4.65 -16.34 -12.08
C ILE A 181 4.28 -17.75 -12.52
N ALA A 182 3.75 -18.58 -11.62
CA ALA A 182 3.33 -19.95 -11.93
C ALA A 182 2.19 -20.00 -12.97
N HIS A 183 1.24 -19.06 -12.86
CA HIS A 183 0.16 -18.91 -13.85
C HIS A 183 0.70 -18.56 -15.23
N CYS A 184 1.58 -17.56 -15.34
CA CYS A 184 2.19 -17.17 -16.60
C CYS A 184 3.01 -18.30 -17.22
N ARG A 185 3.76 -19.06 -16.41
CA ARG A 185 4.50 -20.23 -16.88
C ARG A 185 3.57 -21.25 -17.54
N LYS A 186 2.46 -21.60 -16.88
CA LYS A 186 1.49 -22.57 -17.41
C LYS A 186 0.87 -22.12 -18.74
N GLN A 187 0.59 -20.81 -18.88
CA GLN A 187 0.05 -20.26 -20.13
C GLN A 187 1.06 -20.39 -21.28
N LEU A 188 2.32 -20.01 -21.06
CA LEU A 188 3.39 -20.09 -22.06
C LEU A 188 3.78 -21.51 -22.45
N GLU A 189 3.61 -22.48 -21.54
CA GLU A 189 3.85 -23.91 -21.84
C GLU A 189 2.72 -24.52 -22.67
N ASN A 190 1.49 -24.03 -22.53
CA ASN A 190 0.33 -24.49 -23.30
C ASN A 190 0.22 -23.89 -24.71
N GLU A 191 0.94 -22.80 -25.01
CA GLU A 191 1.01 -22.19 -26.34
C GLU A 191 2.07 -22.81 -27.25
N LYS A 192 2.85 -23.77 -26.74
CA LYS A 192 3.83 -24.57 -27.50
C LYS A 192 3.24 -25.88 -27.98
#